data_bb95eb6a62636c437ae15c13aa901516
#
_entry.id   bb95eb6a62636c437ae15c13aa901516
#
_cell.length_a   1.000
_cell.length_b   1.000
_cell.length_c   1.000
_cell.angle_alpha   90.00
_cell.angle_beta   90.00
_cell.angle_gamma   90.00
#
_symmetry.space_group_name_H-M   'P 1'
#
loop_
_entity.id
_entity.type
_entity.pdbx_description
1 polymer ?
#
loop_
_entity_poly.entity_id
_entity_poly.type
_entity_poly.pdbx_seq_one_letter_code
_entity_poly.pdbx_strand_id
1 'polypeptide(L)'
;MSQITLSKNNIVGRAKQLEALEKYMNSDCSEFIALYGRRRVGKTFLVKEALRNQLAIHFTGRESAPLTQQLLNFHYALVDAGGNFPIPTNWTEAFRYLSKFLEKKKEMVKIVFIDELPWLDTAKSGFLGALEYFWNNWASYRNDIKLIVCGSATSWMLDKVINSRGGLHNRVTHKMLISPWTLKDVEAYFKSKDFSYDRSEIMECYMALGGVAYYLSLFEPEKSVAQNINDLCFVRGAELEGEHDRLFQSLFKNSTRYSAVIEALSEKGIGMTRQEIVDKTGLVNNGNLSTLLKELEECDFVRSYSPFRKNAKEKLFQLIDQYTLFYHRFIKPKRNFAKNYWLKVHATSAYSSWCGYAFEKVCLHHLEQITDALGIEGIISESCSWSYRPQQKKNDAIQNNEENLNKGAQIDLLIDRNDNVINVCEMKFSMSKYEITKEYYSKIQERIEIFKRVTKTRKSVVPVFITSFGLSDNAYARKIARSIEMNALFG
;
A
#
# COMPACT_ATOMS: atom_id res chain seq x y z
N MET A 1 15.60 -23.05 -27.84
CA MET A 1 15.83 -21.73 -27.18
C MET A 1 16.09 -22.02 -25.71
N SER A 2 17.18 -21.55 -25.12
CA SER A 2 17.40 -21.67 -23.69
C SER A 2 16.40 -20.76 -22.96
N GLN A 3 15.45 -21.37 -22.27
CA GLN A 3 14.40 -20.69 -21.53
C GLN A 3 15.01 -20.04 -20.28
N ILE A 4 14.72 -18.77 -20.01
CA ILE A 4 15.11 -18.13 -18.75
C ILE A 4 14.24 -18.71 -17.65
N THR A 5 14.89 -19.34 -16.66
CA THR A 5 14.24 -19.90 -15.48
C THR A 5 14.52 -18.99 -14.28
N LEU A 6 13.47 -18.50 -13.62
CA LEU A 6 13.61 -17.67 -12.43
C LEU A 6 13.96 -18.49 -11.19
N SER A 7 14.85 -17.93 -10.36
CA SER A 7 15.07 -18.45 -9.01
C SER A 7 13.90 -18.05 -8.11
N LYS A 8 13.22 -19.04 -7.52
CA LYS A 8 12.01 -18.81 -6.69
C LYS A 8 12.25 -19.11 -5.20
N ASN A 9 13.41 -19.68 -4.85
CA ASN A 9 13.66 -20.30 -3.53
C ASN A 9 13.58 -19.35 -2.33
N ASN A 10 13.89 -18.06 -2.51
CA ASN A 10 13.92 -17.09 -1.41
C ASN A 10 12.81 -16.03 -1.52
N ILE A 11 11.91 -16.16 -2.50
CA ILE A 11 10.88 -15.15 -2.78
C ILE A 11 9.54 -15.66 -2.28
N VAL A 12 8.98 -14.98 -1.29
CA VAL A 12 7.67 -15.29 -0.71
C VAL A 12 6.67 -14.24 -1.13
N GLY A 13 5.41 -14.65 -1.31
CA GLY A 13 4.28 -13.73 -1.52
C GLY A 13 4.32 -12.95 -2.83
N ARG A 14 4.94 -13.49 -3.90
CA ARG A 14 5.08 -12.80 -5.19
C ARG A 14 4.75 -13.71 -6.39
N ALA A 15 3.91 -14.70 -6.20
CA ALA A 15 3.64 -15.71 -7.24
C ALA A 15 3.17 -15.09 -8.56
N LYS A 16 2.18 -14.19 -8.52
CA LYS A 16 1.67 -13.48 -9.71
C LYS A 16 2.76 -12.65 -10.41
N GLN A 17 3.60 -11.97 -9.62
CA GLN A 17 4.69 -11.15 -10.16
C GLN A 17 5.81 -12.01 -10.77
N LEU A 18 6.14 -13.13 -10.17
CA LEU A 18 7.13 -14.07 -10.70
C LEU A 18 6.65 -14.71 -12.00
N GLU A 19 5.41 -15.16 -12.06
CA GLU A 19 4.81 -15.70 -13.28
C GLU A 19 4.82 -14.68 -14.43
N ALA A 20 4.41 -13.44 -14.14
CA ALA A 20 4.45 -12.37 -15.12
C ALA A 20 5.90 -12.06 -15.57
N LEU A 21 6.83 -11.97 -14.64
CA LEU A 21 8.24 -11.72 -14.95
C LEU A 21 8.84 -12.85 -15.81
N GLU A 22 8.56 -14.12 -15.48
CA GLU A 22 9.01 -15.29 -16.26
C GLU A 22 8.48 -15.24 -17.71
N LYS A 23 7.21 -14.87 -17.89
CA LYS A 23 6.60 -14.67 -19.19
C LYS A 23 7.30 -13.56 -19.98
N TYR A 24 7.59 -12.42 -19.33
CA TYR A 24 8.24 -11.28 -19.99
C TYR A 24 9.69 -11.58 -20.38
N MET A 25 10.43 -12.31 -19.53
CA MET A 25 11.81 -12.72 -19.83
C MET A 25 11.88 -13.67 -21.02
N ASN A 26 10.85 -14.47 -21.25
CA ASN A 26 10.81 -15.47 -22.32
C ASN A 26 10.00 -15.03 -23.57
N SER A 27 9.62 -13.77 -23.66
CA SER A 27 8.97 -13.22 -24.88
C SER A 27 9.95 -13.09 -26.04
N ASP A 28 9.43 -13.14 -27.27
CA ASP A 28 10.23 -13.06 -28.52
C ASP A 28 10.54 -11.62 -28.95
N CYS A 29 10.33 -10.64 -28.10
CA CYS A 29 10.58 -9.22 -28.38
C CYS A 29 11.34 -8.55 -27.24
N SER A 30 11.91 -7.39 -27.49
CA SER A 30 12.46 -6.56 -26.42
C SER A 30 11.35 -6.02 -25.51
N GLU A 31 11.59 -6.08 -24.19
CA GLU A 31 10.62 -5.66 -23.19
C GLU A 31 11.15 -4.52 -22.34
N PHE A 32 10.29 -3.54 -22.08
CA PHE A 32 10.53 -2.45 -21.15
C PHE A 32 9.59 -2.60 -19.95
N ILE A 33 10.10 -3.10 -18.84
CA ILE A 33 9.33 -3.47 -17.65
C ILE A 33 9.58 -2.43 -16.56
N ALA A 34 8.54 -1.74 -16.13
CA ALA A 34 8.60 -0.76 -15.04
C ALA A 34 8.02 -1.34 -13.75
N LEU A 35 8.89 -1.56 -12.74
CA LEU A 35 8.47 -1.90 -11.38
C LEU A 35 8.32 -0.63 -10.54
N TYR A 36 7.20 -0.48 -9.89
CA TYR A 36 6.92 0.66 -9.04
C TYR A 36 6.14 0.25 -7.77
N GLY A 37 6.05 1.13 -6.82
CA GLY A 37 5.43 0.89 -5.51
C GLY A 37 6.29 1.50 -4.41
N ARG A 38 5.73 1.61 -3.20
CA ARG A 38 6.37 2.30 -2.07
C ARG A 38 7.74 1.71 -1.71
N ARG A 39 8.53 2.48 -0.96
CA ARG A 39 9.82 2.04 -0.44
C ARG A 39 9.65 0.83 0.49
N ARG A 40 10.64 -0.08 0.53
CA ARG A 40 10.77 -1.22 1.45
C ARG A 40 9.82 -2.40 1.21
N VAL A 41 9.07 -2.42 0.10
CA VAL A 41 8.21 -3.56 -0.29
C VAL A 41 8.94 -4.69 -1.02
N GLY A 42 10.25 -4.53 -1.30
CA GLY A 42 11.08 -5.59 -1.86
C GLY A 42 11.22 -5.58 -3.39
N LYS A 43 11.03 -4.43 -4.09
CA LYS A 43 11.21 -4.32 -5.57
C LYS A 43 12.58 -4.81 -6.04
N THR A 44 13.64 -4.20 -5.52
CA THR A 44 15.04 -4.57 -5.84
C THR A 44 15.35 -6.02 -5.51
N PHE A 45 14.86 -6.47 -4.33
CA PHE A 45 15.02 -7.86 -3.90
C PHE A 45 14.39 -8.85 -4.87
N LEU A 46 13.15 -8.58 -5.31
CA LEU A 46 12.43 -9.41 -6.27
C LEU A 46 13.26 -9.62 -7.56
N VAL A 47 13.74 -8.53 -8.17
CA VAL A 47 14.50 -8.61 -9.43
C VAL A 47 15.82 -9.34 -9.24
N LYS A 48 16.59 -8.97 -8.19
CA LYS A 48 17.91 -9.58 -7.93
C LYS A 48 17.81 -11.06 -7.59
N GLU A 49 16.82 -11.46 -6.80
CA GLU A 49 16.65 -12.87 -6.44
C GLU A 49 16.08 -13.69 -7.59
N ALA A 50 15.09 -13.18 -8.31
CA ALA A 50 14.48 -13.90 -9.42
C ALA A 50 15.47 -14.11 -10.59
N LEU A 51 16.34 -13.13 -10.86
CA LEU A 51 17.23 -13.10 -12.00
C LEU A 51 18.72 -13.26 -11.62
N ARG A 52 19.01 -13.94 -10.51
CA ARG A 52 20.40 -14.22 -10.08
C ARG A 52 21.25 -14.68 -11.24
N ASN A 53 22.44 -14.10 -11.39
CA ASN A 53 23.43 -14.47 -12.41
C ASN A 53 22.95 -14.37 -13.87
N GLN A 54 21.77 -13.81 -14.12
CA GLN A 54 21.22 -13.63 -15.48
C GLN A 54 21.21 -12.16 -15.93
N LEU A 55 21.53 -11.22 -15.00
CA LEU A 55 21.63 -9.81 -15.33
C LEU A 55 22.90 -9.55 -16.15
N ALA A 56 22.75 -9.02 -17.37
CA ALA A 56 23.89 -8.59 -18.18
C ALA A 56 24.58 -7.37 -17.53
N ILE A 57 23.80 -6.50 -16.90
CA ILE A 57 24.27 -5.38 -16.09
C ILE A 57 23.18 -4.93 -15.12
N HIS A 58 23.60 -4.48 -13.94
CA HIS A 58 22.76 -3.84 -12.94
C HIS A 58 23.44 -2.58 -12.42
N PHE A 59 22.74 -1.44 -12.39
CA PHE A 59 23.22 -0.24 -11.72
C PHE A 59 22.08 0.49 -11.02
N THR A 60 22.42 1.23 -9.96
CA THR A 60 21.47 1.88 -9.06
C THR A 60 21.73 3.38 -9.02
N GLY A 61 20.68 4.17 -9.15
CA GLY A 61 20.75 5.61 -8.89
C GLY A 61 21.12 5.90 -7.42
N ARG A 62 21.93 6.93 -7.18
CA ARG A 62 22.29 7.38 -5.83
C ARG A 62 21.51 8.60 -5.44
N GLU A 63 20.92 8.55 -4.26
CA GLU A 63 20.16 9.67 -3.70
C GLU A 63 21.03 10.93 -3.59
N SER A 64 20.51 12.06 -4.08
CA SER A 64 21.15 13.37 -4.01
C SER A 64 22.56 13.46 -4.61
N ALA A 65 23.00 12.48 -5.42
CA ALA A 65 24.31 12.53 -6.04
C ALA A 65 24.32 13.41 -7.30
N PRO A 66 25.39 14.18 -7.54
CA PRO A 66 25.52 14.96 -8.77
C PRO A 66 25.70 14.06 -9.99
N LEU A 67 25.46 14.61 -11.20
CA LEU A 67 25.57 13.89 -12.47
C LEU A 67 26.89 13.12 -12.62
N THR A 68 28.01 13.76 -12.29
CA THR A 68 29.34 13.14 -12.38
C THR A 68 29.47 11.87 -11.55
N GLN A 69 28.88 11.86 -10.35
CA GLN A 69 28.89 10.69 -9.47
C GLN A 69 27.93 9.61 -9.98
N GLN A 70 26.81 9.97 -10.56
CA GLN A 70 25.88 9.01 -11.19
C GLN A 70 26.56 8.32 -12.38
N LEU A 71 27.24 9.08 -13.24
CA LEU A 71 27.97 8.55 -14.40
C LEU A 71 29.16 7.67 -13.99
N LEU A 72 29.86 8.02 -12.90
CA LEU A 72 30.93 7.19 -12.35
C LEU A 72 30.38 5.85 -11.82
N ASN A 73 29.24 5.85 -11.13
CA ASN A 73 28.58 4.62 -10.69
C ASN A 73 28.15 3.74 -11.86
N PHE A 74 27.61 4.35 -12.92
CA PHE A 74 27.31 3.62 -14.14
C PHE A 74 28.56 2.99 -14.75
N HIS A 75 29.66 3.76 -14.83
CA HIS A 75 30.94 3.27 -15.35
C HIS A 75 31.44 2.05 -14.55
N TYR A 76 31.43 2.11 -13.22
CA TYR A 76 31.84 0.98 -12.38
C TYR A 76 30.96 -0.24 -12.61
N ALA A 77 29.63 -0.07 -12.65
CA ALA A 77 28.74 -1.17 -12.97
C ALA A 77 29.03 -1.82 -14.34
N LEU A 78 29.40 -1.00 -15.33
CA LEU A 78 29.78 -1.49 -16.65
C LEU A 78 31.10 -2.26 -16.62
N VAL A 79 32.09 -1.79 -15.86
CA VAL A 79 33.39 -2.48 -15.67
C VAL A 79 33.20 -3.80 -14.93
N ASP A 80 32.42 -3.80 -13.84
CA ASP A 80 32.11 -5.00 -13.07
C ASP A 80 31.39 -6.07 -13.89
N ALA A 81 30.59 -5.63 -14.87
CA ALA A 81 29.95 -6.54 -15.83
C ALA A 81 30.90 -7.02 -16.96
N GLY A 82 32.16 -6.61 -16.94
CA GLY A 82 33.20 -6.98 -17.92
C GLY A 82 33.31 -6.02 -19.12
N GLY A 83 32.74 -4.81 -19.01
CA GLY A 83 32.91 -3.77 -20.02
C GLY A 83 34.25 -3.04 -19.88
N ASN A 84 34.80 -2.61 -21.00
CA ASN A 84 36.02 -1.78 -21.05
C ASN A 84 35.73 -0.51 -21.86
N PHE A 85 35.28 0.53 -21.17
CA PHE A 85 34.90 1.82 -21.74
C PHE A 85 35.41 2.94 -20.85
N PRO A 86 35.68 4.13 -21.39
CA PRO A 86 36.04 5.29 -20.56
C PRO A 86 34.85 5.74 -19.69
N ILE A 87 35.11 6.60 -18.72
CA ILE A 87 34.05 7.25 -17.92
C ILE A 87 33.24 8.16 -18.85
N PRO A 88 31.89 7.96 -18.96
CA PRO A 88 31.07 8.80 -19.83
C PRO A 88 30.93 10.20 -19.27
N THR A 89 30.81 11.19 -20.15
CA THR A 89 30.65 12.61 -19.77
C THR A 89 29.19 13.03 -19.62
N ASN A 90 28.27 12.26 -20.20
CA ASN A 90 26.83 12.47 -20.15
C ASN A 90 26.06 11.15 -20.37
N TRP A 91 24.77 11.16 -20.13
CA TRP A 91 23.92 9.95 -20.25
C TRP A 91 23.78 9.42 -21.69
N THR A 92 23.85 10.30 -22.70
CA THR A 92 23.80 9.84 -24.09
C THR A 92 25.01 8.97 -24.41
N GLU A 93 26.20 9.38 -23.95
CA GLU A 93 27.43 8.60 -24.10
C GLU A 93 27.36 7.31 -23.27
N ALA A 94 26.87 7.38 -22.03
CA ALA A 94 26.68 6.23 -21.16
C ALA A 94 25.82 5.15 -21.82
N PHE A 95 24.65 5.51 -22.35
CA PHE A 95 23.77 4.56 -23.05
C PHE A 95 24.36 4.05 -24.37
N ARG A 96 25.19 4.86 -25.05
CA ARG A 96 25.95 4.38 -26.22
C ARG A 96 26.97 3.30 -25.82
N TYR A 97 27.66 3.47 -24.70
CA TYR A 97 28.56 2.44 -24.18
C TYR A 97 27.79 1.19 -23.75
N LEU A 98 26.64 1.34 -23.12
CA LEU A 98 25.75 0.24 -22.79
C LEU A 98 25.34 -0.56 -24.03
N SER A 99 24.91 0.10 -25.10
CA SER A 99 24.52 -0.57 -26.35
C SER A 99 25.69 -1.38 -26.91
N LYS A 100 26.89 -0.78 -27.02
CA LYS A 100 28.10 -1.47 -27.51
C LYS A 100 28.52 -2.64 -26.61
N PHE A 101 28.34 -2.51 -25.29
CA PHE A 101 28.60 -3.59 -24.35
C PHE A 101 27.65 -4.76 -24.57
N LEU A 102 26.35 -4.49 -24.68
CA LEU A 102 25.32 -5.51 -24.87
C LEU A 102 25.46 -6.23 -26.22
N GLU A 103 25.92 -5.54 -27.27
CA GLU A 103 26.20 -6.15 -28.59
C GLU A 103 27.31 -7.21 -28.52
N LYS A 104 28.29 -7.04 -27.63
CA LYS A 104 29.40 -7.99 -27.43
C LYS A 104 29.03 -9.20 -26.56
N LYS A 105 27.92 -9.14 -25.84
CA LYS A 105 27.46 -10.24 -24.97
C LYS A 105 26.92 -11.39 -25.82
N LYS A 106 27.29 -12.62 -25.47
CA LYS A 106 26.92 -13.85 -26.18
C LYS A 106 25.58 -14.42 -25.77
N GLU A 107 25.05 -14.00 -24.61
CA GLU A 107 23.78 -14.45 -24.10
C GLU A 107 22.63 -14.12 -25.08
N MET A 108 21.72 -15.07 -25.28
CA MET A 108 20.58 -14.89 -26.19
C MET A 108 19.64 -13.78 -25.72
N VAL A 109 19.47 -13.61 -24.42
CA VAL A 109 18.68 -12.56 -23.79
C VAL A 109 19.58 -11.73 -22.89
N LYS A 110 19.52 -10.42 -23.03
CA LYS A 110 20.33 -9.47 -22.29
C LYS A 110 19.46 -8.67 -21.37
N ILE A 111 19.56 -8.95 -20.07
CA ILE A 111 18.74 -8.32 -19.06
C ILE A 111 19.50 -7.15 -18.45
N VAL A 112 18.94 -5.95 -18.61
CA VAL A 112 19.44 -4.71 -18.02
C VAL A 112 18.53 -4.30 -16.87
N PHE A 113 19.09 -4.15 -15.66
CA PHE A 113 18.36 -3.69 -14.51
C PHE A 113 18.85 -2.32 -14.04
N ILE A 114 17.97 -1.32 -14.10
CA ILE A 114 18.21 0.05 -13.60
C ILE A 114 17.36 0.26 -12.35
N ASP A 115 18.02 0.31 -11.21
CA ASP A 115 17.35 0.47 -9.91
C ASP A 115 17.36 1.94 -9.46
N GLU A 116 16.34 2.34 -8.71
CA GLU A 116 16.11 3.71 -8.23
C GLU A 116 16.25 4.76 -9.34
N LEU A 117 15.56 4.52 -10.45
CA LEU A 117 15.54 5.36 -11.64
C LEU A 117 15.29 6.85 -11.35
N PRO A 118 14.39 7.24 -10.41
CA PRO A 118 14.14 8.64 -10.10
C PRO A 118 15.37 9.43 -9.65
N TRP A 119 16.35 8.76 -9.04
CA TRP A 119 17.57 9.44 -8.57
C TRP A 119 18.58 9.73 -9.67
N LEU A 120 18.45 9.08 -10.83
CA LEU A 120 19.29 9.34 -12.01
C LEU A 120 18.82 10.59 -12.77
N ASP A 121 17.52 10.94 -12.68
CA ASP A 121 16.94 12.12 -13.33
C ASP A 121 17.19 13.39 -12.50
N THR A 122 18.45 13.75 -12.34
CA THR A 122 18.83 15.00 -11.68
C THR A 122 18.58 16.21 -12.59
N ALA A 123 18.45 17.38 -12.01
CA ALA A 123 18.19 18.61 -12.77
C ALA A 123 19.21 18.81 -13.90
N LYS A 124 18.72 18.98 -15.12
CA LYS A 124 19.54 19.18 -16.35
C LYS A 124 20.46 17.99 -16.71
N SER A 125 20.26 16.80 -16.15
CA SER A 125 21.10 15.64 -16.46
C SER A 125 20.87 15.08 -17.86
N GLY A 126 19.68 15.30 -18.43
CA GLY A 126 19.28 14.73 -19.73
C GLY A 126 19.04 13.20 -19.68
N PHE A 127 18.93 12.62 -18.47
CA PHE A 127 18.80 11.18 -18.27
C PHE A 127 17.61 10.57 -19.01
N LEU A 128 16.40 11.13 -18.81
CA LEU A 128 15.20 10.61 -19.43
C LEU A 128 15.28 10.67 -20.97
N GLY A 129 15.78 11.77 -21.54
CA GLY A 129 15.97 11.88 -22.97
C GLY A 129 16.98 10.88 -23.54
N ALA A 130 18.05 10.59 -22.79
CA ALA A 130 19.05 9.59 -23.19
C ALA A 130 18.49 8.16 -23.07
N LEU A 131 17.70 7.84 -22.04
CA LEU A 131 17.00 6.57 -21.89
C LEU A 131 15.97 6.36 -23.01
N GLU A 132 15.21 7.42 -23.33
CA GLU A 132 14.27 7.45 -24.43
C GLU A 132 14.96 7.17 -25.77
N TYR A 133 16.06 7.84 -26.05
CA TYR A 133 16.85 7.63 -27.26
C TYR A 133 17.38 6.20 -27.34
N PHE A 134 17.96 5.67 -26.26
CA PHE A 134 18.43 4.29 -26.16
C PHE A 134 17.34 3.28 -26.47
N TRP A 135 16.16 3.45 -25.86
CA TRP A 135 15.04 2.54 -26.09
C TRP A 135 14.49 2.65 -27.52
N ASN A 136 14.14 3.88 -27.96
CA ASN A 136 13.44 4.10 -29.20
C ASN A 136 14.30 3.85 -30.45
N ASN A 137 15.60 4.11 -30.41
CA ASN A 137 16.46 4.04 -31.58
C ASN A 137 17.33 2.79 -31.61
N TRP A 138 17.38 1.99 -30.51
CA TRP A 138 18.22 0.81 -30.51
C TRP A 138 17.53 -0.40 -29.86
N ALA A 139 17.12 -0.34 -28.59
CA ALA A 139 16.66 -1.50 -27.85
C ALA A 139 15.33 -2.06 -28.38
N SER A 140 14.38 -1.22 -28.77
CA SER A 140 13.05 -1.62 -29.23
C SER A 140 13.05 -2.31 -30.62
N TYR A 141 14.10 -2.10 -31.43
CA TYR A 141 14.26 -2.79 -32.71
C TYR A 141 14.89 -4.18 -32.60
N ARG A 142 15.33 -4.52 -31.41
CA ARG A 142 15.90 -5.83 -31.08
C ARG A 142 14.81 -6.76 -30.53
N ASN A 143 15.15 -8.02 -30.39
CA ASN A 143 14.27 -9.02 -29.78
C ASN A 143 14.89 -9.65 -28.51
N ASP A 144 16.08 -9.22 -28.11
CA ASP A 144 16.91 -9.83 -27.08
C ASP A 144 17.17 -8.94 -25.86
N ILE A 145 16.58 -7.75 -25.78
CA ILE A 145 16.79 -6.81 -24.67
C ILE A 145 15.60 -6.84 -23.71
N LYS A 146 15.88 -7.13 -22.45
CA LYS A 146 14.90 -7.00 -21.36
C LYS A 146 15.35 -5.88 -20.43
N LEU A 147 14.76 -4.70 -20.58
CA LEU A 147 15.04 -3.54 -19.75
C LEU A 147 14.08 -3.51 -18.57
N ILE A 148 14.60 -3.74 -17.38
CA ILE A 148 13.85 -3.63 -16.13
C ILE A 148 14.26 -2.34 -15.45
N VAL A 149 13.29 -1.48 -15.16
CA VAL A 149 13.53 -0.27 -14.37
C VAL A 149 12.70 -0.28 -13.10
N CYS A 150 13.24 0.23 -12.01
CA CYS A 150 12.48 0.33 -10.79
C CYS A 150 12.71 1.67 -10.08
N GLY A 151 11.72 2.06 -9.27
CA GLY A 151 11.82 3.26 -8.44
C GLY A 151 10.84 3.24 -7.27
N SER A 152 11.27 3.80 -6.15
CA SER A 152 10.44 3.93 -4.95
C SER A 152 9.57 5.19 -4.96
N ALA A 153 9.96 6.24 -5.70
CA ALA A 153 9.11 7.41 -5.93
C ALA A 153 8.00 7.07 -6.94
N THR A 154 6.91 6.47 -6.44
CA THR A 154 5.82 5.90 -7.26
C THR A 154 5.24 6.93 -8.21
N SER A 155 4.94 8.14 -7.73
CA SER A 155 4.37 9.20 -8.56
C SER A 155 5.31 9.62 -9.69
N TRP A 156 6.62 9.72 -9.41
CA TRP A 156 7.59 10.03 -10.45
C TRP A 156 7.62 8.91 -11.52
N MET A 157 7.60 7.64 -11.11
CA MET A 157 7.55 6.50 -12.03
C MET A 157 6.28 6.53 -12.89
N LEU A 158 5.14 6.83 -12.29
CA LEU A 158 3.87 6.94 -12.99
C LEU A 158 3.86 8.12 -13.97
N ASP A 159 4.30 9.30 -13.56
CA ASP A 159 4.20 10.51 -14.38
C ASP A 159 5.28 10.59 -15.47
N LYS A 160 6.53 10.16 -15.17
CA LYS A 160 7.68 10.33 -16.08
C LYS A 160 7.97 9.12 -16.94
N VAL A 161 7.63 7.92 -16.49
CA VAL A 161 7.95 6.68 -17.22
C VAL A 161 6.67 6.03 -17.75
N ILE A 162 5.73 5.69 -16.87
CA ILE A 162 4.59 4.83 -17.20
C ILE A 162 3.52 5.57 -18.01
N ASN A 163 3.13 6.77 -17.56
CA ASN A 163 2.11 7.61 -18.20
C ASN A 163 2.74 8.82 -18.90
N SER A 164 4.03 8.73 -19.21
CA SER A 164 4.76 9.80 -19.91
C SER A 164 3.98 10.28 -21.14
N ARG A 165 3.96 11.60 -21.33
CA ARG A 165 3.43 12.22 -22.57
C ARG A 165 4.56 12.58 -23.55
N GLY A 166 5.82 12.29 -23.18
CA GLY A 166 7.02 12.50 -24.00
C GLY A 166 7.36 11.26 -24.82
N GLY A 167 8.62 11.09 -25.17
CA GLY A 167 9.08 10.01 -26.03
C GLY A 167 9.09 8.62 -25.39
N LEU A 168 8.87 8.50 -24.08
CA LEU A 168 8.54 7.23 -23.43
C LEU A 168 7.04 6.89 -23.50
N HIS A 169 6.22 7.72 -24.16
CA HIS A 169 4.79 7.46 -24.29
C HIS A 169 4.53 6.11 -24.97
N ASN A 170 3.77 5.24 -24.30
CA ASN A 170 3.46 3.87 -24.76
C ASN A 170 4.69 3.00 -25.08
N ARG A 171 5.85 3.30 -24.46
CA ARG A 171 7.08 2.50 -24.64
C ARG A 171 7.31 1.48 -23.55
N VAL A 172 6.77 1.70 -22.36
CA VAL A 172 6.74 0.70 -21.29
C VAL A 172 5.79 -0.43 -21.69
N THR A 173 6.34 -1.61 -21.95
CA THR A 173 5.56 -2.77 -22.40
C THR A 173 4.79 -3.39 -21.24
N HIS A 174 5.38 -3.37 -20.03
CA HIS A 174 4.77 -3.95 -18.85
C HIS A 174 4.94 -3.08 -17.60
N LYS A 175 3.87 -2.93 -16.86
CA LYS A 175 3.81 -2.19 -15.58
C LYS A 175 3.59 -3.19 -14.46
N MET A 176 4.42 -3.15 -13.43
CA MET A 176 4.33 -4.07 -12.31
C MET A 176 4.31 -3.30 -10.97
N LEU A 177 3.14 -3.19 -10.38
CA LEU A 177 2.99 -2.65 -9.03
C LEU A 177 3.43 -3.70 -8.01
N ILE A 178 4.33 -3.30 -7.11
CA ILE A 178 4.75 -4.10 -5.98
C ILE A 178 4.16 -3.49 -4.70
N SER A 179 3.02 -4.02 -4.29
CA SER A 179 2.32 -3.61 -3.07
C SER A 179 2.91 -4.26 -1.81
N PRO A 180 2.63 -3.76 -0.61
CA PRO A 180 2.86 -4.50 0.63
C PRO A 180 2.25 -5.91 0.57
N TRP A 181 2.76 -6.82 1.35
CA TRP A 181 2.24 -8.19 1.45
C TRP A 181 0.83 -8.20 2.04
N THR A 182 0.01 -9.15 1.60
CA THR A 182 -1.25 -9.50 2.25
C THR A 182 -0.99 -10.31 3.52
N LEU A 183 -2.02 -10.56 4.34
CA LEU A 183 -1.90 -11.45 5.51
C LEU A 183 -1.45 -12.85 5.11
N LYS A 184 -1.92 -13.39 3.98
CA LYS A 184 -1.47 -14.66 3.41
C LYS A 184 0.02 -14.68 3.13
N ASP A 185 0.54 -13.61 2.51
CA ASP A 185 1.95 -13.50 2.18
C ASP A 185 2.80 -13.40 3.45
N VAL A 186 2.33 -12.67 4.47
CA VAL A 186 3.01 -12.54 5.77
C VAL A 186 3.03 -13.88 6.50
N GLU A 187 1.92 -14.63 6.50
CA GLU A 187 1.87 -15.98 7.07
C GLU A 187 2.90 -16.90 6.38
N ALA A 188 2.92 -16.89 5.04
CA ALA A 188 3.88 -17.67 4.27
C ALA A 188 5.34 -17.27 4.55
N TYR A 189 5.59 -15.96 4.70
CA TYR A 189 6.92 -15.45 5.04
C TYR A 189 7.38 -15.93 6.42
N PHE A 190 6.59 -15.76 7.46
CA PHE A 190 6.95 -16.20 8.81
C PHE A 190 7.16 -17.72 8.88
N LYS A 191 6.30 -18.51 8.22
CA LYS A 191 6.48 -19.96 8.09
C LYS A 191 7.81 -20.32 7.39
N SER A 192 8.20 -19.57 6.34
CA SER A 192 9.46 -19.81 5.61
C SER A 192 10.73 -19.45 6.41
N LYS A 193 10.56 -18.77 7.54
CA LYS A 193 11.63 -18.32 8.45
C LYS A 193 11.53 -18.98 9.83
N ASP A 194 10.78 -20.08 9.92
CA ASP A 194 10.64 -20.90 11.13
C ASP A 194 10.03 -20.18 12.33
N PHE A 195 9.23 -19.13 12.10
CA PHE A 195 8.44 -18.50 13.16
C PHE A 195 7.24 -19.38 13.53
N SER A 196 6.98 -19.50 14.81
CA SER A 196 5.84 -20.26 15.37
C SER A 196 4.57 -19.44 15.57
N TYR A 197 4.47 -18.25 14.99
CA TYR A 197 3.34 -17.34 15.17
C TYR A 197 2.04 -17.92 14.61
N ASP A 198 0.99 -17.85 15.43
CA ASP A 198 -0.36 -18.12 14.98
C ASP A 198 -0.95 -16.92 14.18
N ARG A 199 -2.14 -17.10 13.61
CA ARG A 199 -2.80 -16.05 12.82
C ARG A 199 -3.20 -14.83 13.64
N SER A 200 -3.41 -14.97 14.94
CA SER A 200 -3.70 -13.86 15.84
C SER A 200 -2.47 -12.99 16.06
N GLU A 201 -1.31 -13.61 16.28
CA GLU A 201 -0.02 -12.94 16.39
C GLU A 201 0.38 -12.27 15.08
N ILE A 202 0.14 -12.94 13.94
CA ILE A 202 0.36 -12.35 12.61
C ILE A 202 -0.54 -11.14 12.38
N MET A 203 -1.80 -11.19 12.80
CA MET A 203 -2.74 -10.07 12.74
C MET A 203 -2.25 -8.89 13.60
N GLU A 204 -1.77 -9.15 14.80
CA GLU A 204 -1.19 -8.12 15.68
C GLU A 204 0.01 -7.42 15.01
N CYS A 205 0.94 -8.20 14.48
CA CYS A 205 2.08 -7.70 13.73
C CYS A 205 1.64 -6.84 12.54
N TYR A 206 0.66 -7.33 11.76
CA TYR A 206 0.13 -6.64 10.58
C TYR A 206 -0.57 -5.34 10.93
N MET A 207 -1.34 -5.30 12.03
CA MET A 207 -1.98 -4.08 12.52
C MET A 207 -0.95 -3.00 12.89
N ALA A 208 0.23 -3.37 13.37
CA ALA A 208 1.29 -2.43 13.74
C ALA A 208 2.15 -1.98 12.55
N LEU A 209 2.62 -2.92 11.73
CA LEU A 209 3.66 -2.68 10.72
C LEU A 209 3.19 -2.87 9.27
N GLY A 210 1.98 -3.39 9.08
CA GLY A 210 1.46 -3.76 7.77
C GLY A 210 2.25 -4.89 7.12
N GLY A 211 2.05 -5.08 5.81
CA GLY A 211 2.74 -6.08 5.01
C GLY A 211 4.06 -5.57 4.40
N VAL A 212 4.78 -4.67 5.05
CA VAL A 212 6.03 -4.10 4.52
C VAL A 212 7.17 -5.09 4.73
N ALA A 213 7.62 -5.74 3.65
CA ALA A 213 8.59 -6.83 3.68
C ALA A 213 9.84 -6.54 4.53
N TYR A 214 10.41 -5.33 4.41
CA TYR A 214 11.59 -4.94 5.17
C TYR A 214 11.33 -4.92 6.68
N TYR A 215 10.20 -4.37 7.15
CA TYR A 215 9.91 -4.31 8.58
C TYR A 215 9.76 -5.71 9.19
N LEU A 216 9.10 -6.61 8.44
CA LEU A 216 8.92 -7.99 8.87
C LEU A 216 10.22 -8.79 8.85
N SER A 217 11.16 -8.44 7.95
CA SER A 217 12.47 -9.09 7.90
C SER A 217 13.39 -8.76 9.07
N LEU A 218 13.04 -7.80 9.90
CA LEU A 218 13.77 -7.43 11.11
C LEU A 218 13.33 -8.21 12.35
N PHE A 219 12.28 -9.04 12.22
CA PHE A 219 11.78 -9.85 13.33
C PHE A 219 12.74 -11.00 13.65
N GLU A 220 12.83 -11.33 14.92
CA GLU A 220 13.61 -12.45 15.45
C GLU A 220 12.65 -13.59 15.88
N PRO A 221 12.86 -14.85 15.41
CA PRO A 221 11.93 -15.95 15.65
C PRO A 221 11.76 -16.33 17.13
N GLU A 222 12.80 -16.10 17.95
CA GLU A 222 12.83 -16.44 19.38
C GLU A 222 12.02 -15.46 20.23
N LYS A 223 11.58 -14.33 19.65
CA LYS A 223 10.84 -13.27 20.35
C LYS A 223 9.35 -13.32 19.98
N SER A 224 8.49 -12.98 20.95
CA SER A 224 7.08 -12.72 20.65
C SER A 224 6.91 -11.50 19.75
N VAL A 225 5.76 -11.36 19.11
CA VAL A 225 5.41 -10.17 18.29
C VAL A 225 5.57 -8.88 19.10
N ALA A 226 5.06 -8.86 20.34
CA ALA A 226 5.15 -7.69 21.20
C ALA A 226 6.61 -7.32 21.57
N GLN A 227 7.48 -8.32 21.78
CA GLN A 227 8.90 -8.10 22.02
C GLN A 227 9.62 -7.55 20.78
N ASN A 228 9.36 -8.12 19.60
CA ASN A 228 9.91 -7.63 18.34
C ASN A 228 9.49 -6.18 18.08
N ILE A 229 8.21 -5.85 18.21
CA ILE A 229 7.71 -4.47 18.04
C ILE A 229 8.36 -3.54 19.06
N ASN A 230 8.50 -3.96 20.33
CA ASN A 230 9.16 -3.16 21.35
C ASN A 230 10.60 -2.80 20.95
N ASP A 231 11.37 -3.79 20.53
CA ASP A 231 12.78 -3.63 20.21
C ASP A 231 12.99 -2.81 18.92
N LEU A 232 12.12 -2.99 17.93
CA LEU A 232 12.22 -2.29 16.65
C LEU A 232 11.73 -0.83 16.70
N CYS A 233 10.81 -0.49 17.62
CA CYS A 233 10.12 0.81 17.58
C CYS A 233 10.35 1.67 18.83
N PHE A 234 10.66 1.06 20.01
CA PHE A 234 10.58 1.75 21.31
C PHE A 234 11.88 1.70 22.12
N VAL A 235 12.92 1.11 21.59
CA VAL A 235 14.26 1.15 22.16
C VAL A 235 15.06 2.28 21.50
N ARG A 236 15.89 2.98 22.26
CA ARG A 236 16.77 4.02 21.71
C ARG A 236 17.75 3.42 20.70
N GLY A 237 17.82 4.00 19.52
CA GLY A 237 18.63 3.48 18.41
C GLY A 237 18.00 2.31 17.66
N ALA A 238 16.71 2.04 17.88
CA ALA A 238 15.98 1.00 17.18
C ALA A 238 15.92 1.25 15.66
N GLU A 239 15.86 0.16 14.88
CA GLU A 239 15.87 0.23 13.40
C GLU A 239 14.74 1.09 12.82
N LEU A 240 13.56 1.05 13.42
CA LEU A 240 12.40 1.84 13.01
C LEU A 240 12.27 3.17 13.76
N GLU A 241 13.23 3.51 14.65
CA GLU A 241 13.31 4.85 15.23
C GLU A 241 13.57 5.89 14.13
N GLY A 242 12.69 6.89 13.99
CA GLY A 242 12.77 7.90 12.93
C GLY A 242 12.51 7.39 11.51
N GLU A 243 12.07 6.15 11.35
CA GLU A 243 11.77 5.57 10.04
C GLU A 243 10.68 6.34 9.29
N HIS A 244 9.66 6.79 9.99
CA HIS A 244 8.57 7.58 9.39
C HIS A 244 9.10 8.83 8.68
N ASP A 245 9.97 9.59 9.34
CA ASP A 245 10.51 10.83 8.76
C ASP A 245 11.46 10.53 7.60
N ARG A 246 12.32 9.52 7.73
CA ARG A 246 13.21 9.06 6.65
C ARG A 246 12.41 8.60 5.43
N LEU A 247 11.30 7.88 5.65
CA LEU A 247 10.42 7.41 4.60
C LEU A 247 9.82 8.57 3.80
N PHE A 248 9.23 9.55 4.49
CA PHE A 248 8.61 10.70 3.83
C PHE A 248 9.63 11.60 3.13
N GLN A 249 10.80 11.85 3.74
CA GLN A 249 11.89 12.60 3.12
C GLN A 249 12.40 11.94 1.83
N SER A 250 12.48 10.63 1.79
CA SER A 250 12.96 9.90 0.62
C SER A 250 11.94 9.81 -0.53
N LEU A 251 10.64 9.93 -0.22
CA LEU A 251 9.57 9.84 -1.22
C LEU A 251 9.16 11.19 -1.79
N PHE A 252 9.22 12.26 -1.00
CA PHE A 252 8.61 13.53 -1.33
C PHE A 252 9.57 14.71 -1.13
N LYS A 253 9.78 15.53 -2.16
CA LYS A 253 10.66 16.71 -2.11
C LYS A 253 10.30 17.71 -1.00
N ASN A 254 9.00 17.89 -0.72
CA ASN A 254 8.49 18.78 0.32
C ASN A 254 7.78 17.97 1.41
N SER A 255 8.49 17.01 2.01
CA SER A 255 7.96 16.03 2.95
C SER A 255 7.11 16.61 4.09
N THR A 256 7.43 17.83 4.56
CA THR A 256 6.67 18.53 5.61
C THR A 256 5.20 18.73 5.28
N ARG A 257 4.86 19.02 4.02
CA ARG A 257 3.47 19.18 3.59
C ARG A 257 2.72 17.84 3.59
N TYR A 258 3.38 16.78 3.15
CA TYR A 258 2.82 15.42 3.16
C TYR A 258 2.61 14.94 4.59
N SER A 259 3.59 15.15 5.46
CA SER A 259 3.48 14.82 6.88
C SER A 259 2.34 15.57 7.57
N ALA A 260 2.11 16.85 7.25
CA ALA A 260 0.99 17.62 7.80
C ALA A 260 -0.37 17.04 7.39
N VAL A 261 -0.54 16.62 6.13
CA VAL A 261 -1.77 15.98 5.65
C VAL A 261 -1.97 14.62 6.33
N ILE A 262 -0.93 13.80 6.41
CA ILE A 262 -0.98 12.50 7.08
C ILE A 262 -1.32 12.65 8.56
N GLU A 263 -0.73 13.62 9.24
CA GLU A 263 -1.04 13.91 10.64
C GLU A 263 -2.51 14.29 10.81
N ALA A 264 -3.02 15.19 9.98
CA ALA A 264 -4.45 15.54 10.00
C ALA A 264 -5.33 14.30 9.80
N LEU A 265 -5.02 13.48 8.80
CA LEU A 265 -5.78 12.26 8.50
C LEU A 265 -5.71 11.21 9.60
N SER A 266 -4.61 11.14 10.37
CA SER A 266 -4.45 10.19 11.48
C SER A 266 -5.43 10.46 12.64
N GLU A 267 -5.96 11.66 12.76
CA GLU A 267 -6.91 12.04 13.81
C GLU A 267 -8.37 11.62 13.50
N LYS A 268 -8.71 11.34 12.23
CA LYS A 268 -10.08 11.06 11.81
C LYS A 268 -10.21 9.75 11.05
N GLY A 269 -10.59 8.71 11.74
CA GLY A 269 -10.62 7.33 11.23
C GLY A 269 -11.41 7.12 9.95
N ILE A 270 -12.55 7.80 9.77
CA ILE A 270 -13.35 7.71 8.55
C ILE A 270 -12.70 8.45 7.36
N GLY A 271 -11.70 9.31 7.62
CA GLY A 271 -11.10 10.19 6.62
C GLY A 271 -11.68 11.60 6.63
N MET A 272 -11.10 12.45 5.80
CA MET A 272 -11.44 13.87 5.67
C MET A 272 -11.78 14.22 4.23
N THR A 273 -12.71 15.15 4.04
CA THR A 273 -12.90 15.82 2.77
C THR A 273 -11.68 16.71 2.47
N ARG A 274 -11.52 17.06 1.21
CA ARG A 274 -10.47 18.01 0.80
C ARG A 274 -10.54 19.32 1.58
N GLN A 275 -11.75 19.85 1.85
CA GLN A 275 -11.91 21.09 2.60
C GLN A 275 -11.50 20.94 4.06
N GLU A 276 -11.88 19.85 4.72
CA GLU A 276 -11.43 19.55 6.10
C GLU A 276 -9.90 19.45 6.20
N ILE A 277 -9.22 18.87 5.18
CA ILE A 277 -7.76 18.84 5.12
C ILE A 277 -7.19 20.26 5.04
N VAL A 278 -7.75 21.11 4.17
CA VAL A 278 -7.33 22.52 4.04
C VAL A 278 -7.50 23.26 5.38
N ASP A 279 -8.65 23.13 6.00
CA ASP A 279 -8.98 23.80 7.25
C ASP A 279 -8.05 23.36 8.40
N LYS A 280 -7.68 22.07 8.41
CA LYS A 280 -6.83 21.49 9.45
C LYS A 280 -5.34 21.81 9.24
N THR A 281 -4.87 21.81 7.99
CA THR A 281 -3.42 21.94 7.67
C THR A 281 -3.00 23.35 7.31
N GLY A 282 -3.94 24.24 6.97
CA GLY A 282 -3.66 25.58 6.43
C GLY A 282 -3.08 25.58 5.00
N LEU A 283 -3.07 24.43 4.32
CA LEU A 283 -2.57 24.35 2.95
C LEU A 283 -3.53 25.01 1.97
N VAL A 284 -2.95 25.65 0.94
CA VAL A 284 -3.74 26.32 -0.11
C VAL A 284 -4.51 25.29 -0.93
N ASN A 285 -5.82 25.54 -1.14
CA ASN A 285 -6.69 24.69 -1.94
C ASN A 285 -6.46 24.92 -3.45
N ASN A 286 -5.43 24.33 -4.01
CA ASN A 286 -5.02 24.47 -5.40
C ASN A 286 -4.58 23.15 -6.04
N GLY A 287 -4.03 23.21 -7.26
CA GLY A 287 -3.52 22.04 -7.99
C GLY A 287 -2.42 21.27 -7.25
N ASN A 288 -1.56 21.96 -6.49
CA ASN A 288 -0.50 21.32 -5.71
C ASN A 288 -1.06 20.39 -4.62
N LEU A 289 -2.17 20.77 -3.97
CA LEU A 289 -2.84 19.88 -3.01
C LEU A 289 -3.46 18.66 -3.72
N SER A 290 -3.99 18.82 -4.95
CA SER A 290 -4.49 17.70 -5.74
C SER A 290 -3.38 16.71 -6.06
N THR A 291 -2.21 17.21 -6.48
CA THR A 291 -1.03 16.39 -6.75
C THR A 291 -0.57 15.66 -5.48
N LEU A 292 -0.47 16.37 -4.36
CA LEU A 292 -0.07 15.78 -3.08
C LEU A 292 -1.00 14.63 -2.64
N LEU A 293 -2.31 14.84 -2.71
CA LEU A 293 -3.29 13.80 -2.34
C LEU A 293 -3.22 12.59 -3.27
N LYS A 294 -3.05 12.83 -4.58
CA LYS A 294 -2.85 11.78 -5.58
C LYS A 294 -1.58 10.97 -5.30
N GLU A 295 -0.47 11.64 -5.00
CA GLU A 295 0.81 11.00 -4.69
C GLU A 295 0.75 10.13 -3.42
N LEU A 296 0.06 10.60 -2.37
CA LEU A 296 -0.18 9.80 -1.17
C LEU A 296 -1.04 8.56 -1.45
N GLU A 297 -2.00 8.67 -2.37
CA GLU A 297 -2.84 7.55 -2.81
C GLU A 297 -2.03 6.55 -3.65
N GLU A 298 -1.22 7.02 -4.60
CA GLU A 298 -0.35 6.19 -5.43
C GLU A 298 0.75 5.47 -4.63
N CYS A 299 1.13 6.00 -3.48
CA CYS A 299 2.09 5.39 -2.56
C CYS A 299 1.44 4.50 -1.49
N ASP A 300 0.15 4.20 -1.57
CA ASP A 300 -0.60 3.35 -0.62
C ASP A 300 -0.62 3.88 0.83
N PHE A 301 -0.40 5.18 1.06
CA PHE A 301 -0.60 5.77 2.39
C PHE A 301 -2.07 6.12 2.65
N VAL A 302 -2.75 6.58 1.61
CA VAL A 302 -4.12 7.08 1.67
C VAL A 302 -4.95 6.38 0.62
N ARG A 303 -6.17 6.03 0.95
CA ARG A 303 -7.19 5.72 -0.05
C ARG A 303 -8.16 6.88 -0.17
N SER A 304 -8.73 7.03 -1.34
CA SER A 304 -9.84 7.92 -1.54
C SER A 304 -11.09 7.14 -1.93
N TYR A 305 -12.23 7.55 -1.44
CA TYR A 305 -13.50 6.93 -1.76
C TYR A 305 -14.64 7.95 -1.68
N SER A 306 -15.69 7.73 -2.44
CA SER A 306 -16.92 8.53 -2.34
C SER A 306 -17.86 7.86 -1.34
N PRO A 307 -18.42 8.59 -0.35
CA PRO A 307 -19.49 8.05 0.47
C PRO A 307 -20.69 7.65 -0.39
N PHE A 308 -21.49 6.70 0.09
CA PHE A 308 -22.61 6.14 -0.63
C PHE A 308 -23.51 7.23 -1.25
N ARG A 309 -23.69 7.16 -2.58
CA ARG A 309 -24.46 8.11 -3.40
C ARG A 309 -24.04 9.58 -3.26
N LYS A 310 -22.77 9.84 -2.91
CA LYS A 310 -22.20 11.17 -2.88
C LYS A 310 -21.38 11.47 -4.14
N ASN A 311 -21.28 12.75 -4.48
CA ASN A 311 -20.53 13.20 -5.65
C ASN A 311 -19.02 13.20 -5.40
N ALA A 312 -18.23 13.26 -6.48
CA ALA A 312 -16.77 13.32 -6.42
C ALA A 312 -16.23 14.52 -5.58
N LYS A 313 -17.00 15.59 -5.43
CA LYS A 313 -16.65 16.74 -4.56
C LYS A 313 -16.67 16.41 -3.07
N GLU A 314 -17.41 15.37 -2.67
CA GLU A 314 -17.56 14.91 -1.30
C GLU A 314 -16.64 13.69 -1.00
N LYS A 315 -15.68 13.43 -1.90
CA LYS A 315 -14.67 12.39 -1.77
C LYS A 315 -13.93 12.54 -0.44
N LEU A 316 -13.76 11.43 0.27
CA LEU A 316 -13.00 11.35 1.51
C LEU A 316 -11.62 10.76 1.22
N PHE A 317 -10.62 11.31 1.91
CA PHE A 317 -9.26 10.80 1.95
C PHE A 317 -9.03 10.16 3.32
N GLN A 318 -8.64 8.91 3.35
CA GLN A 318 -8.49 8.12 4.57
C GLN A 318 -7.09 7.53 4.64
N LEU A 319 -6.41 7.76 5.76
CA LEU A 319 -5.13 7.10 6.06
C LEU A 319 -5.37 5.61 6.29
N ILE A 320 -4.65 4.77 5.54
CA ILE A 320 -4.77 3.31 5.59
C ILE A 320 -3.45 2.59 5.92
N ASP A 321 -2.31 3.25 5.78
CA ASP A 321 -1.00 2.65 6.08
C ASP A 321 -0.88 2.31 7.58
N GLN A 322 -0.73 1.02 7.88
CA GLN A 322 -0.72 0.51 9.26
C GLN A 322 0.43 1.09 10.08
N TYR A 323 1.66 1.08 9.52
CA TYR A 323 2.81 1.62 10.24
C TYR A 323 2.65 3.11 10.55
N THR A 324 2.15 3.90 9.61
CA THR A 324 1.92 5.34 9.81
C THR A 324 0.84 5.60 10.88
N LEU A 325 -0.24 4.81 10.89
CA LEU A 325 -1.26 4.86 11.94
C LEU A 325 -0.68 4.52 13.32
N PHE A 326 0.12 3.44 13.39
CA PHE A 326 0.81 3.01 14.59
C PHE A 326 1.81 4.08 15.08
N TYR A 327 2.60 4.67 14.16
CA TYR A 327 3.53 5.73 14.46
C TYR A 327 2.84 6.94 15.10
N HIS A 328 1.79 7.46 14.50
CA HIS A 328 1.06 8.63 15.03
C HIS A 328 0.39 8.33 16.38
N ARG A 329 -0.03 7.12 16.62
CA ARG A 329 -0.70 6.74 17.85
C ARG A 329 0.26 6.50 19.02
N PHE A 330 1.38 5.82 18.80
CA PHE A 330 2.22 5.32 19.89
C PHE A 330 3.67 5.82 19.86
N ILE A 331 4.25 6.09 18.69
CA ILE A 331 5.66 6.47 18.57
C ILE A 331 5.80 8.00 18.68
N LYS A 332 5.11 8.75 17.81
CA LYS A 332 5.21 10.21 17.74
C LYS A 332 4.89 10.95 19.05
N PRO A 333 3.89 10.58 19.86
CA PRO A 333 3.55 11.32 21.07
C PRO A 333 4.62 11.29 22.15
N LYS A 334 5.59 10.38 22.08
CA LYS A 334 6.62 10.21 23.12
C LYS A 334 8.00 10.26 22.52
N ARG A 335 8.88 11.08 23.08
CA ARG A 335 10.30 11.19 22.68
C ARG A 335 11.22 10.27 23.49
N ASN A 336 10.84 9.89 24.70
CA ASN A 336 11.60 8.99 25.57
C ASN A 336 10.68 7.88 26.08
N PHE A 337 11.01 6.64 25.73
CA PHE A 337 10.26 5.48 26.16
C PHE A 337 10.86 4.89 27.44
N ALA A 338 10.01 4.54 28.38
CA ALA A 338 10.43 3.73 29.54
C ALA A 338 10.84 2.33 29.02
N LYS A 339 11.74 1.65 29.73
CA LYS A 339 12.12 0.27 29.43
C LYS A 339 10.87 -0.61 29.27
N ASN A 340 10.81 -1.37 28.18
CA ASN A 340 9.70 -2.25 27.84
C ASN A 340 8.35 -1.51 27.74
N TYR A 341 8.38 -0.31 27.17
CA TYR A 341 7.19 0.55 27.03
C TYR A 341 6.05 -0.16 26.34
N TRP A 342 6.32 -0.77 25.18
CA TRP A 342 5.29 -1.43 24.37
C TRP A 342 4.64 -2.61 25.12
N LEU A 343 5.45 -3.42 25.81
CA LEU A 343 4.94 -4.56 26.58
C LEU A 343 3.95 -4.12 27.70
N LYS A 344 4.11 -2.91 28.24
CA LYS A 344 3.19 -2.34 29.22
C LYS A 344 1.93 -1.77 28.56
N VAL A 345 2.07 -1.15 27.40
CA VAL A 345 0.93 -0.57 26.64
C VAL A 345 -0.01 -1.67 26.15
N HIS A 346 0.51 -2.81 25.78
CA HIS A 346 -0.22 -3.98 25.26
C HIS A 346 -1.32 -4.48 26.22
N ALA A 347 -1.20 -4.24 27.52
CA ALA A 347 -2.18 -4.61 28.52
C ALA A 347 -3.21 -3.50 28.85
N THR A 348 -3.27 -2.43 28.08
CA THR A 348 -4.11 -1.27 28.36
C THR A 348 -5.35 -1.16 27.47
N SER A 349 -6.38 -0.43 27.97
CA SER A 349 -7.57 -0.08 27.17
C SER A 349 -7.24 0.75 25.92
N ALA A 350 -6.15 1.53 25.96
CA ALA A 350 -5.68 2.30 24.81
C ALA A 350 -5.23 1.39 23.67
N TYR A 351 -4.57 0.26 23.99
CA TYR A 351 -4.22 -0.76 23.00
C TYR A 351 -5.46 -1.44 22.44
N SER A 352 -6.40 -1.87 23.30
CA SER A 352 -7.64 -2.53 22.83
C SER A 352 -8.46 -1.62 21.89
N SER A 353 -8.54 -0.33 22.21
CA SER A 353 -9.22 0.65 21.35
C SER A 353 -8.51 0.83 20.00
N TRP A 354 -7.17 0.83 20.02
CA TRP A 354 -6.38 0.91 18.79
C TRP A 354 -6.53 -0.34 17.94
N CYS A 355 -6.54 -1.54 18.54
CA CYS A 355 -6.77 -2.79 17.80
C CYS A 355 -8.07 -2.78 17.02
N GLY A 356 -9.17 -2.29 17.62
CA GLY A 356 -10.45 -2.14 16.90
C GLY A 356 -10.30 -1.27 15.65
N TYR A 357 -9.67 -0.12 15.82
CA TYR A 357 -9.42 0.81 14.71
C TYR A 357 -8.46 0.24 13.65
N ALA A 358 -7.36 -0.38 14.06
CA ALA A 358 -6.39 -0.97 13.15
C ALA A 358 -6.98 -2.15 12.38
N PHE A 359 -7.77 -3.00 13.03
CA PHE A 359 -8.47 -4.12 12.40
C PHE A 359 -9.43 -3.67 11.29
N GLU A 360 -10.18 -2.58 11.50
CA GLU A 360 -11.00 -1.99 10.44
C GLU A 360 -10.15 -1.67 9.20
N LYS A 361 -8.94 -1.12 9.37
CA LYS A 361 -8.05 -0.81 8.25
C LYS A 361 -7.51 -2.07 7.60
N VAL A 362 -7.21 -3.12 8.36
CA VAL A 362 -6.85 -4.42 7.79
C VAL A 362 -7.98 -4.99 6.94
N CYS A 363 -9.22 -4.95 7.42
CA CYS A 363 -10.38 -5.37 6.63
C CYS A 363 -10.50 -4.59 5.31
N LEU A 364 -10.25 -3.27 5.34
CA LEU A 364 -10.30 -2.44 4.14
C LEU A 364 -9.17 -2.73 3.13
N HIS A 365 -8.04 -3.28 3.58
CA HIS A 365 -6.99 -3.79 2.69
C HIS A 365 -7.30 -5.18 2.11
N HIS A 366 -8.21 -5.92 2.71
CA HIS A 366 -8.56 -7.31 2.38
C HIS A 366 -10.00 -7.43 1.88
N LEU A 367 -10.48 -6.44 1.11
CA LEU A 367 -11.85 -6.44 0.57
C LEU A 367 -12.10 -7.61 -0.40
N GLU A 368 -11.09 -8.00 -1.17
CA GLU A 368 -11.15 -9.18 -2.06
C GLU A 368 -11.46 -10.45 -1.25
N GLN A 369 -10.73 -10.70 -0.17
CA GLN A 369 -10.96 -11.84 0.72
C GLN A 369 -12.32 -11.79 1.41
N ILE A 370 -12.80 -10.59 1.74
CA ILE A 370 -14.13 -10.41 2.32
C ILE A 370 -15.22 -10.73 1.30
N THR A 371 -15.08 -10.29 0.04
CA THR A 371 -16.04 -10.61 -1.02
C THR A 371 -16.04 -12.09 -1.36
N ASP A 372 -14.88 -12.73 -1.36
CA ASP A 372 -14.74 -14.19 -1.56
C ASP A 372 -15.42 -14.97 -0.44
N ALA A 373 -15.18 -14.58 0.83
CA ALA A 373 -15.82 -15.21 1.99
C ALA A 373 -17.36 -15.01 2.01
N LEU A 374 -17.87 -13.96 1.39
CA LEU A 374 -19.30 -13.75 1.19
C LEU A 374 -19.85 -14.55 0.01
N GLY A 375 -19.00 -15.11 -0.86
CA GLY A 375 -19.39 -15.81 -2.10
C GLY A 375 -19.96 -14.83 -3.14
N ILE A 376 -19.39 -13.63 -3.25
CA ILE A 376 -19.86 -12.56 -4.14
C ILE A 376 -18.77 -12.05 -5.10
N GLU A 377 -17.66 -12.77 -5.26
CA GLU A 377 -16.53 -12.40 -6.13
C GLU A 377 -16.94 -12.19 -7.59
N GLY A 378 -17.99 -12.89 -8.03
CA GLY A 378 -18.56 -12.74 -9.39
C GLY A 378 -19.57 -11.60 -9.54
N ILE A 379 -19.90 -10.88 -8.46
CA ILE A 379 -20.92 -9.84 -8.48
C ILE A 379 -20.24 -8.47 -8.50
N ILE A 380 -20.54 -7.66 -9.52
CA ILE A 380 -20.05 -6.28 -9.58
C ILE A 380 -20.56 -5.53 -8.33
N SER A 381 -19.62 -5.01 -7.56
CA SER A 381 -19.92 -4.30 -6.32
C SER A 381 -19.00 -3.10 -6.12
N GLU A 382 -19.46 -2.13 -5.36
CA GLU A 382 -18.70 -0.95 -4.95
C GLU A 382 -18.60 -0.90 -3.43
N SER A 383 -17.37 -0.72 -2.93
CA SER A 383 -17.10 -0.58 -1.50
C SER A 383 -17.01 0.89 -1.12
N CYS A 384 -17.87 1.32 -0.21
CA CYS A 384 -17.93 2.71 0.24
C CYS A 384 -18.24 2.79 1.75
N SER A 385 -18.29 3.99 2.29
CA SER A 385 -18.83 4.26 3.62
C SER A 385 -20.11 5.09 3.52
N TRP A 386 -20.77 5.25 4.63
CA TRP A 386 -21.91 6.17 4.72
C TRP A 386 -21.96 6.85 6.09
N SER A 387 -22.34 8.13 6.10
CA SER A 387 -22.58 8.86 7.32
C SER A 387 -23.73 9.84 7.14
N TYR A 388 -24.50 10.02 8.20
CA TYR A 388 -25.57 10.97 8.28
C TYR A 388 -25.44 11.81 9.55
N ARG A 389 -25.50 13.12 9.40
CA ARG A 389 -25.61 14.08 10.51
C ARG A 389 -26.91 14.84 10.33
N PRO A 390 -27.82 14.81 11.30
CA PRO A 390 -29.04 15.59 11.24
C PRO A 390 -28.69 17.08 11.20
N GLN A 391 -29.36 17.85 10.32
CA GLN A 391 -29.27 19.29 10.34
C GLN A 391 -30.11 19.79 11.53
N GLN A 392 -29.49 20.47 12.47
CA GLN A 392 -30.24 21.24 13.48
C GLN A 392 -31.01 22.36 12.75
N LYS A 393 -32.30 22.16 12.51
CA LYS A 393 -33.18 23.25 12.12
C LYS A 393 -33.29 24.18 13.34
N LYS A 394 -32.75 25.39 13.22
CA LYS A 394 -33.10 26.50 14.10
C LYS A 394 -34.57 26.83 13.82
N ASN A 395 -35.42 26.71 14.83
CA ASN A 395 -36.84 27.07 14.89
C ASN A 395 -37.77 26.25 13.96
N ASP A 396 -38.49 25.29 14.57
CA ASP A 396 -39.95 25.30 14.50
C ASP A 396 -40.47 24.27 15.52
N ALA A 397 -41.22 24.76 16.47
CA ALA A 397 -41.98 23.99 17.45
C ALA A 397 -43.18 23.33 16.76
N ILE A 398 -42.96 22.16 16.16
CA ILE A 398 -44.03 21.22 15.83
C ILE A 398 -43.54 19.84 16.32
N GLN A 399 -43.97 19.48 17.50
CA GLN A 399 -43.95 18.12 18.02
C GLN A 399 -44.82 17.25 17.14
N ASN A 400 -44.19 16.35 16.36
CA ASN A 400 -44.85 15.12 15.91
C ASN A 400 -43.81 14.11 15.51
N ASN A 401 -43.71 13.00 16.23
CA ASN A 401 -43.19 11.67 15.90
C ASN A 401 -41.84 11.52 15.10
N GLU A 402 -40.92 12.47 15.21
CA GLU A 402 -39.62 12.41 14.51
C GLU A 402 -38.40 12.25 15.46
N GLU A 403 -38.56 11.59 16.63
CA GLU A 403 -37.46 11.41 17.58
C GLU A 403 -36.21 10.70 16.98
N ASN A 404 -36.39 9.92 15.92
CA ASN A 404 -35.30 9.20 15.27
C ASN A 404 -34.55 9.99 14.18
N LEU A 405 -35.01 11.19 13.77
CA LEU A 405 -34.32 12.04 12.78
C LEU A 405 -33.18 12.86 13.40
N ASN A 406 -33.16 12.99 14.71
CA ASN A 406 -32.15 13.77 15.45
C ASN A 406 -30.87 12.95 15.76
N LYS A 407 -30.83 11.66 15.41
CA LYS A 407 -29.66 10.82 15.65
C LYS A 407 -28.79 10.70 14.37
N GLY A 408 -27.51 10.99 14.52
CA GLY A 408 -26.51 10.72 13.50
C GLY A 408 -26.25 9.22 13.38
N ALA A 409 -25.84 8.78 12.18
CA ALA A 409 -25.45 7.38 11.95
C ALA A 409 -24.24 7.30 11.02
N GLN A 410 -23.38 6.29 11.25
CA GLN A 410 -22.21 6.04 10.46
C GLN A 410 -22.06 4.54 10.18
N ILE A 411 -21.68 4.20 8.95
CA ILE A 411 -21.34 2.86 8.49
C ILE A 411 -19.97 2.94 7.82
N ASP A 412 -19.00 2.20 8.36
CA ASP A 412 -17.61 2.30 7.94
C ASP A 412 -17.34 1.53 6.64
N LEU A 413 -18.08 0.44 6.41
CA LEU A 413 -18.00 -0.34 5.18
C LEU A 413 -19.40 -0.76 4.71
N LEU A 414 -19.75 -0.31 3.52
CA LEU A 414 -20.87 -0.81 2.72
C LEU A 414 -20.31 -1.50 1.48
N ILE A 415 -20.89 -2.63 1.10
CA ILE A 415 -20.67 -3.27 -0.19
C ILE A 415 -21.99 -3.16 -0.96
N ASP A 416 -22.04 -2.21 -1.90
CA ASP A 416 -23.21 -1.99 -2.75
C ASP A 416 -23.13 -2.87 -3.99
N ARG A 417 -24.00 -3.88 -4.08
CA ARG A 417 -23.98 -4.93 -5.09
C ARG A 417 -24.98 -4.64 -6.21
N ASN A 418 -24.68 -5.10 -7.40
CA ASN A 418 -25.59 -4.95 -8.56
C ASN A 418 -26.76 -5.96 -8.57
N ASP A 419 -26.75 -6.96 -7.69
CA ASP A 419 -27.84 -7.93 -7.50
C ASP A 419 -28.92 -7.47 -6.50
N ASN A 420 -29.08 -6.17 -6.32
CA ASN A 420 -30.06 -5.53 -5.44
C ASN A 420 -29.85 -5.79 -3.93
N VAL A 421 -28.62 -6.05 -3.50
CA VAL A 421 -28.25 -6.20 -2.09
C VAL A 421 -27.21 -5.14 -1.69
N ILE A 422 -27.31 -4.64 -0.46
CA ILE A 422 -26.28 -3.85 0.20
C ILE A 422 -25.86 -4.58 1.46
N ASN A 423 -24.59 -4.96 1.55
CA ASN A 423 -24.03 -5.49 2.78
C ASN A 423 -23.56 -4.32 3.67
N VAL A 424 -24.07 -4.28 4.91
CA VAL A 424 -23.61 -3.36 5.96
C VAL A 424 -22.63 -4.13 6.83
N CYS A 425 -21.35 -3.85 6.66
CA CYS A 425 -20.29 -4.57 7.34
C CYS A 425 -19.92 -3.89 8.66
N GLU A 426 -20.02 -4.63 9.74
CA GLU A 426 -19.60 -4.24 11.09
C GLU A 426 -18.33 -5.00 11.45
N MET A 427 -17.23 -4.27 11.62
CA MET A 427 -15.91 -4.84 11.89
C MET A 427 -15.61 -4.76 13.39
N LYS A 428 -15.27 -5.89 14.03
CA LYS A 428 -15.01 -5.95 15.48
C LYS A 428 -13.77 -6.80 15.79
N PHE A 429 -12.80 -6.17 16.43
CA PHE A 429 -11.67 -6.87 17.02
C PHE A 429 -11.98 -7.22 18.49
N SER A 430 -11.76 -8.45 18.86
CA SER A 430 -11.86 -8.95 20.25
C SER A 430 -10.83 -10.05 20.46
N MET A 431 -10.48 -10.33 21.70
CA MET A 431 -9.54 -11.42 22.04
C MET A 431 -10.24 -12.78 22.21
N SER A 432 -11.54 -12.82 22.01
CA SER A 432 -12.39 -14.03 22.05
C SER A 432 -13.59 -13.82 21.15
N LYS A 433 -14.49 -14.80 21.06
CA LYS A 433 -15.76 -14.68 20.33
C LYS A 433 -16.49 -13.42 20.77
N TYR A 434 -16.92 -12.61 19.78
CA TYR A 434 -17.62 -11.36 20.03
C TYR A 434 -19.09 -11.62 20.40
N GLU A 435 -19.53 -11.09 21.53
CA GLU A 435 -20.91 -11.18 21.98
C GLU A 435 -21.73 -10.00 21.50
N ILE A 436 -22.80 -10.27 20.75
CA ILE A 436 -23.76 -9.23 20.35
C ILE A 436 -24.79 -9.08 21.47
N THR A 437 -24.70 -7.98 22.21
CA THR A 437 -25.70 -7.66 23.24
C THR A 437 -27.00 -7.14 22.61
N LYS A 438 -28.08 -7.15 23.39
CA LYS A 438 -29.40 -6.60 22.96
C LYS A 438 -29.29 -5.15 22.53
N GLU A 439 -28.58 -4.34 23.34
CA GLU A 439 -28.40 -2.90 23.08
C GLU A 439 -27.62 -2.67 21.78
N TYR A 440 -26.56 -3.48 21.57
CA TYR A 440 -25.75 -3.37 20.38
C TYR A 440 -26.50 -3.79 19.12
N TYR A 441 -27.26 -4.89 19.19
CA TYR A 441 -28.15 -5.32 18.11
C TYR A 441 -29.18 -4.23 17.75
N SER A 442 -29.81 -3.63 18.76
CA SER A 442 -30.77 -2.53 18.56
C SER A 442 -30.11 -1.30 17.87
N LYS A 443 -28.88 -0.95 18.25
CA LYS A 443 -28.12 0.12 17.58
C LYS A 443 -27.85 -0.18 16.11
N ILE A 444 -27.57 -1.43 15.76
CA ILE A 444 -27.35 -1.83 14.36
C ILE A 444 -28.65 -1.70 13.56
N GLN A 445 -29.76 -2.19 14.12
CA GLN A 445 -31.07 -2.08 13.48
C GLN A 445 -31.46 -0.61 13.28
N GLU A 446 -31.31 0.22 14.31
CA GLU A 446 -31.56 1.66 14.21
C GLU A 446 -30.71 2.33 13.11
N ARG A 447 -29.41 1.98 13.01
CA ARG A 447 -28.49 2.48 11.99
C ARG A 447 -28.95 2.08 10.59
N ILE A 448 -29.37 0.85 10.40
CA ILE A 448 -29.91 0.33 9.13
C ILE A 448 -31.22 1.04 8.76
N GLU A 449 -32.09 1.28 9.70
CA GLU A 449 -33.36 2.01 9.52
C GLU A 449 -33.10 3.48 9.09
N ILE A 450 -32.19 4.18 9.77
CA ILE A 450 -31.77 5.53 9.39
C ILE A 450 -31.17 5.50 7.97
N PHE A 451 -30.30 4.52 7.66
CA PHE A 451 -29.71 4.37 6.33
C PHE A 451 -30.79 4.21 5.25
N LYS A 452 -31.72 3.27 5.41
CA LYS A 452 -32.81 3.01 4.46
C LYS A 452 -33.66 4.27 4.24
N ARG A 453 -34.04 4.95 5.33
CA ARG A 453 -34.90 6.14 5.29
C ARG A 453 -34.21 7.32 4.58
N VAL A 454 -32.94 7.60 4.93
CA VAL A 454 -32.18 8.72 4.37
C VAL A 454 -31.84 8.49 2.91
N THR A 455 -31.41 7.29 2.56
CA THR A 455 -31.00 6.95 1.20
C THR A 455 -32.14 6.57 0.26
N LYS A 456 -33.32 6.27 0.83
CA LYS A 456 -34.50 5.77 0.09
C LYS A 456 -34.15 4.58 -0.81
N THR A 457 -33.19 3.75 -0.37
CA THR A 457 -32.78 2.58 -1.15
C THR A 457 -33.89 1.55 -1.23
N ARG A 458 -34.06 0.94 -2.43
CA ARG A 458 -34.97 -0.19 -2.65
C ARG A 458 -34.24 -1.55 -2.55
N LYS A 459 -32.92 -1.53 -2.40
CA LYS A 459 -32.10 -2.73 -2.26
C LYS A 459 -32.33 -3.37 -0.89
N SER A 460 -32.18 -4.68 -0.81
CA SER A 460 -32.14 -5.42 0.46
C SER A 460 -30.88 -5.03 1.24
N VAL A 461 -31.03 -4.61 2.49
CA VAL A 461 -29.91 -4.23 3.34
C VAL A 461 -29.66 -5.33 4.36
N VAL A 462 -28.48 -5.93 4.28
CA VAL A 462 -28.11 -7.14 5.02
C VAL A 462 -26.91 -6.86 5.92
N PRO A 463 -27.02 -7.01 7.25
CA PRO A 463 -25.89 -6.87 8.16
C PRO A 463 -24.93 -8.05 8.03
N VAL A 464 -23.62 -7.72 8.03
CA VAL A 464 -22.51 -8.67 8.01
C VAL A 464 -21.57 -8.31 9.16
N PHE A 465 -21.12 -9.29 9.93
CA PHE A 465 -20.08 -9.10 10.93
C PHE A 465 -18.76 -9.65 10.44
N ILE A 466 -17.69 -8.88 10.64
CA ILE A 466 -16.30 -9.30 10.40
C ILE A 466 -15.59 -9.21 11.75
N THR A 467 -15.19 -10.35 12.29
CA THR A 467 -14.67 -10.43 13.67
C THR A 467 -13.37 -11.21 13.72
N SER A 468 -12.56 -10.96 14.74
CA SER A 468 -11.31 -11.71 14.94
C SER A 468 -11.54 -13.19 15.22
N PHE A 469 -12.50 -13.56 16.10
CA PHE A 469 -12.71 -14.95 16.55
C PHE A 469 -14.13 -15.45 16.41
N GLY A 470 -14.93 -14.84 15.52
CA GLY A 470 -16.33 -15.22 15.31
C GLY A 470 -17.29 -14.61 16.34
N LEU A 471 -18.54 -14.98 16.25
CA LEU A 471 -19.63 -14.55 17.15
C LEU A 471 -19.92 -15.61 18.22
N SER A 472 -20.20 -15.17 19.44
CA SER A 472 -20.78 -16.02 20.47
C SER A 472 -22.21 -16.41 20.07
N ASP A 473 -22.58 -17.68 20.23
CA ASP A 473 -23.92 -18.14 19.91
C ASP A 473 -24.94 -17.59 20.89
N ASN A 474 -25.79 -16.69 20.43
CA ASN A 474 -26.92 -16.14 21.18
C ASN A 474 -28.08 -15.75 20.23
N ALA A 475 -29.20 -15.35 20.82
CA ALA A 475 -30.41 -15.01 20.05
C ALA A 475 -30.22 -13.84 19.06
N TYR A 476 -29.24 -12.96 19.28
CA TYR A 476 -28.95 -11.82 18.42
C TYR A 476 -27.97 -12.20 17.31
N ALA A 477 -26.96 -13.01 17.61
CA ALA A 477 -26.00 -13.52 16.61
C ALA A 477 -26.74 -14.34 15.56
N ARG A 478 -27.72 -15.18 15.93
CA ARG A 478 -28.54 -15.96 14.99
C ARG A 478 -29.38 -15.13 14.04
N LYS A 479 -29.60 -13.84 14.32
CA LYS A 479 -30.29 -12.89 13.42
C LYS A 479 -29.36 -12.21 12.44
N ILE A 480 -28.04 -12.41 12.55
CA ILE A 480 -27.05 -11.88 11.62
C ILE A 480 -26.94 -12.84 10.44
N ALA A 481 -27.16 -12.32 9.24
CA ALA A 481 -27.20 -13.13 8.03
C ALA A 481 -25.86 -13.80 7.69
N ARG A 482 -24.73 -13.10 7.96
CA ARG A 482 -23.39 -13.58 7.68
C ARG A 482 -22.40 -13.08 8.71
N SER A 483 -21.50 -13.97 9.13
CA SER A 483 -20.32 -13.64 9.94
C SER A 483 -19.07 -14.16 9.24
N ILE A 484 -18.06 -13.31 9.17
CA ILE A 484 -16.74 -13.63 8.62
C ILE A 484 -15.75 -13.55 9.77
N GLU A 485 -14.92 -14.57 9.90
CA GLU A 485 -13.83 -14.61 10.86
C GLU A 485 -12.52 -14.13 10.22
N MET A 486 -11.62 -13.60 11.03
CA MET A 486 -10.28 -13.15 10.66
C MET A 486 -9.53 -14.15 9.77
N ASN A 487 -9.74 -15.46 9.97
CA ASN A 487 -9.13 -16.51 9.18
C ASN A 487 -9.41 -16.39 7.67
N ALA A 488 -10.56 -15.85 7.29
CA ALA A 488 -10.91 -15.60 5.89
C ALA A 488 -10.05 -14.53 5.23
N LEU A 489 -9.48 -13.60 6.01
CA LEU A 489 -8.60 -12.55 5.47
C LEU A 489 -7.22 -13.09 5.03
N PHE A 490 -6.90 -14.33 5.40
CA PHE A 490 -5.67 -15.05 5.00
C PHE A 490 -5.88 -15.90 3.72
N GLY A 491 -7.03 -15.83 3.09
CA GLY A 491 -7.49 -16.61 1.95
C GLY A 491 -6.74 -16.47 0.64
#